data_2554a034961fe9ff606ff0a26eb25eab
#
_entry.id   2554a034961fe9ff606ff0a26eb25eab
#
_cell.length_a   1.000
_cell.length_b   1.000
_cell.length_c   1.000
_cell.angle_alpha   90.00
_cell.angle_beta   90.00
_cell.angle_gamma   90.00
#
_symmetry.space_group_name_H-M   'P 1'
#
loop_
_entity.id
_entity.type
_entity.pdbx_description
1 polymer ?
#
loop_
_entity_poly.entity_id
_entity_poly.type
_entity_poly.pdbx_seq_one_letter_code
_entity_poly.pdbx_strand_id
1 'polypeptide(L)'
;MKELELKYGCNPNQKPAKIFTNDGRDLPIRVLNGRPGYINLLDAFNSWQLVKELKAATGMPAAASFKHVSPAGAAVAKPMSDTLKKIYFVNDLELSPIATAYARARGADRMSSYGDWAALSDVCDKETATLLAREVSDGIIAPGYTDEALAILKTKRKGTYNVVEIDPDYKPEPIEHKDVFGITFEQGRNELKIDADMLTNLVTENKEIPEDAKLDLVLSLITLKYTQSNSVCYAKDGQAIGIGAGQQSRIHCTRLAGNEEDIWYLRPHEKVLNLPFKEGIRRPDRDNTIDVYISEEHDDVLRDGVWQQFFTEKPEVFTREEKAAWLATFKGVSVGSDAFFPFGDNIERAHKSGVEFIAQPGGSIRDDNVIDTCNKYGIAMAFTGIRLFHH
;
A
#
# COMPACT_ATOMS: atom_id res chain seq x y z
N MET A 1 29.73 1.90 -7.93
CA MET A 1 29.50 3.33 -8.28
C MET A 1 29.35 4.11 -6.98
N LYS A 2 30.19 5.13 -6.76
CA LYS A 2 30.23 5.90 -5.49
C LYS A 2 29.07 6.89 -5.33
N GLU A 3 28.62 7.45 -6.43
CA GLU A 3 27.52 8.43 -6.46
C GLU A 3 26.77 8.34 -7.78
N LEU A 4 25.52 8.81 -7.78
CA LEU A 4 24.68 8.94 -8.95
C LEU A 4 24.15 10.37 -9.04
N GLU A 5 24.52 11.08 -10.09
CA GLU A 5 23.98 12.40 -10.39
C GLU A 5 22.54 12.30 -10.87
N LEU A 6 21.70 13.21 -10.38
CA LEU A 6 20.28 13.29 -10.71
C LEU A 6 20.03 14.58 -11.50
N LYS A 7 18.98 14.58 -12.31
CA LYS A 7 18.61 15.75 -13.13
C LYS A 7 18.26 16.97 -12.26
N TYR A 8 17.61 16.76 -11.11
CA TYR A 8 17.24 17.72 -10.08
C TYR A 8 16.80 16.96 -8.82
N GLY A 9 16.61 17.68 -7.71
CA GLY A 9 16.09 17.14 -6.45
C GLY A 9 14.59 16.89 -6.49
N CYS A 10 13.87 17.26 -5.42
CA CYS A 10 12.40 17.12 -5.40
C CYS A 10 11.73 17.97 -6.48
N ASN A 11 12.29 19.13 -6.80
CA ASN A 11 11.75 20.06 -7.80
C ASN A 11 12.81 20.45 -8.84
N PRO A 12 12.40 20.84 -10.06
CA PRO A 12 13.33 21.16 -11.16
C PRO A 12 14.34 22.29 -10.86
N ASN A 13 14.01 23.17 -9.94
CA ASN A 13 14.89 24.27 -9.50
C ASN A 13 15.91 23.84 -8.44
N GLN A 14 15.77 22.66 -7.84
CA GLN A 14 16.67 22.14 -6.81
C GLN A 14 17.86 21.42 -7.45
N LYS A 15 18.87 22.19 -7.81
CA LYS A 15 20.12 21.72 -8.44
C LYS A 15 21.34 22.29 -7.72
N PRO A 16 22.46 21.56 -7.66
CA PRO A 16 22.65 20.17 -8.15
C PRO A 16 21.93 19.14 -7.30
N ALA A 17 21.80 17.90 -7.82
CA ALA A 17 21.20 16.78 -7.08
C ALA A 17 21.97 15.49 -7.36
N LYS A 18 22.19 14.69 -6.33
CA LYS A 18 22.83 13.37 -6.42
C LYS A 18 22.47 12.51 -5.21
N ILE A 19 22.72 11.21 -5.34
CA ILE A 19 22.73 10.27 -4.22
C ILE A 19 24.12 9.68 -4.04
N PHE A 20 24.49 9.39 -2.80
CA PHE A 20 25.74 8.74 -2.41
C PHE A 20 25.57 8.12 -1.01
N THR A 21 26.48 7.25 -0.61
CA THR A 21 26.53 6.70 0.75
C THR A 21 27.42 7.58 1.65
N ASN A 22 26.98 7.85 2.88
CA ASN A 22 27.74 8.70 3.83
C ASN A 22 29.10 8.11 4.21
N ASP A 23 29.23 6.79 4.19
CA ASP A 23 30.45 6.07 4.52
C ASP A 23 31.41 5.89 3.32
N GLY A 24 31.02 6.40 2.15
CA GLY A 24 31.84 6.34 0.93
C GLY A 24 31.90 4.97 0.26
N ARG A 25 31.07 3.99 0.68
CA ARG A 25 30.88 2.73 -0.04
C ARG A 25 30.22 2.98 -1.40
N ASP A 26 30.24 1.96 -2.24
CA ASP A 26 29.45 1.98 -3.47
C ASP A 26 27.94 1.97 -3.16
N LEU A 27 27.17 2.62 -4.02
CA LEU A 27 25.71 2.56 -3.98
C LEU A 27 25.25 1.10 -4.11
N PRO A 28 24.25 0.66 -3.31
CA PRO A 28 23.77 -0.71 -3.35
C PRO A 28 22.85 -1.01 -4.55
N ILE A 29 22.81 -0.14 -5.54
CA ILE A 29 21.93 -0.24 -6.70
C ILE A 29 22.68 -0.21 -8.02
N ARG A 30 22.06 -0.83 -9.03
CA ARG A 30 22.38 -0.66 -10.45
C ARG A 30 21.13 -0.21 -11.19
N VAL A 31 21.22 0.87 -11.95
CA VAL A 31 20.15 1.29 -12.86
C VAL A 31 20.32 0.50 -14.16
N LEU A 32 19.42 -0.45 -14.40
CA LEU A 32 19.48 -1.32 -15.59
C LEU A 32 18.79 -0.69 -16.81
N ASN A 33 17.86 0.24 -16.57
CA ASN A 33 17.19 1.01 -17.61
C ASN A 33 16.61 2.31 -17.03
N GLY A 34 16.43 3.32 -17.86
CA GLY A 34 15.84 4.60 -17.50
C GLY A 34 16.81 5.54 -16.77
N ARG A 35 16.25 6.58 -16.18
CA ARG A 35 16.94 7.59 -15.35
C ARG A 35 16.05 7.97 -14.17
N PRO A 36 16.06 7.21 -13.09
CA PRO A 36 15.22 7.49 -11.93
C PRO A 36 15.59 8.85 -11.32
N GLY A 37 14.58 9.62 -10.98
CA GLY A 37 14.73 10.91 -10.32
C GLY A 37 14.83 10.78 -8.80
N TYR A 38 14.96 11.91 -8.14
CA TYR A 38 15.12 12.01 -6.69
C TYR A 38 13.95 11.34 -5.93
N ILE A 39 12.71 11.69 -6.27
CA ILE A 39 11.52 11.12 -5.62
C ILE A 39 11.38 9.63 -5.96
N ASN A 40 11.68 9.22 -7.20
CA ASN A 40 11.68 7.81 -7.58
C ASN A 40 12.61 6.96 -6.70
N LEU A 41 13.79 7.48 -6.37
CA LEU A 41 14.74 6.77 -5.52
C LEU A 41 14.34 6.78 -4.04
N LEU A 42 13.66 7.83 -3.56
CA LEU A 42 13.03 7.80 -2.24
C LEU A 42 11.96 6.69 -2.16
N ASP A 43 11.10 6.60 -3.18
CA ASP A 43 10.11 5.52 -3.28
C ASP A 43 10.81 4.15 -3.34
N ALA A 44 11.85 4.02 -4.17
CA ALA A 44 12.59 2.77 -4.33
C ALA A 44 13.19 2.26 -3.01
N PHE A 45 13.89 3.10 -2.27
CA PHE A 45 14.55 2.68 -1.04
C PHE A 45 13.58 2.43 0.11
N ASN A 46 12.51 3.20 0.23
CA ASN A 46 11.49 2.97 1.26
C ASN A 46 10.68 1.69 0.95
N SER A 47 10.24 1.52 -0.30
CA SER A 47 9.48 0.34 -0.70
C SER A 47 10.30 -0.95 -0.62
N TRP A 48 11.60 -0.89 -0.96
CA TRP A 48 12.50 -2.04 -0.82
C TRP A 48 12.60 -2.53 0.63
N GLN A 49 12.78 -1.61 1.58
CA GLN A 49 12.84 -1.96 2.99
C GLN A 49 11.54 -2.63 3.46
N LEU A 50 10.38 -2.08 3.05
CA LEU A 50 9.07 -2.65 3.36
C LEU A 50 8.95 -4.10 2.89
N VAL A 51 9.21 -4.37 1.60
CA VAL A 51 9.02 -5.72 1.04
C VAL A 51 10.05 -6.72 1.59
N LYS A 52 11.27 -6.27 1.87
CA LYS A 52 12.30 -7.09 2.51
C LYS A 52 11.89 -7.53 3.91
N GLU A 53 11.40 -6.60 4.74
CA GLU A 53 10.91 -6.91 6.08
C GLU A 53 9.65 -7.78 6.05
N LEU A 54 8.73 -7.49 5.15
CA LEU A 54 7.49 -8.25 5.02
C LEU A 54 7.75 -9.71 4.63
N LYS A 55 8.67 -9.95 3.69
CA LYS A 55 9.13 -11.31 3.36
C LYS A 55 9.80 -11.99 4.56
N ALA A 56 10.67 -11.29 5.27
CA ALA A 56 11.34 -11.84 6.44
C ALA A 56 10.37 -12.23 7.56
N ALA A 57 9.32 -11.43 7.77
CA ALA A 57 8.32 -11.68 8.81
C ALA A 57 7.34 -12.81 8.45
N THR A 58 7.03 -13.01 7.17
CA THR A 58 5.97 -13.91 6.72
C THR A 58 6.47 -15.17 6.01
N GLY A 59 7.71 -15.18 5.54
CA GLY A 59 8.26 -16.24 4.70
C GLY A 59 7.71 -16.29 3.28
N MET A 60 6.84 -15.36 2.90
CA MET A 60 6.20 -15.30 1.59
C MET A 60 6.81 -14.19 0.71
N PRO A 61 6.85 -14.39 -0.63
CA PRO A 61 7.14 -13.29 -1.54
C PRO A 61 6.23 -12.09 -1.28
N ALA A 62 6.81 -10.90 -1.26
CA ALA A 62 6.12 -9.66 -0.94
C ALA A 62 6.35 -8.59 -1.99
N ALA A 63 5.36 -7.73 -2.19
CA ALA A 63 5.44 -6.60 -3.10
C ALA A 63 4.76 -5.36 -2.51
N ALA A 64 5.15 -4.20 -3.00
CA ALA A 64 4.53 -2.93 -2.67
C ALA A 64 4.37 -2.04 -3.90
N SER A 65 3.38 -1.17 -3.85
CA SER A 65 3.14 -0.08 -4.78
C SER A 65 3.30 1.23 -4.01
N PHE A 66 4.28 2.03 -4.39
CA PHE A 66 4.62 3.28 -3.69
C PHE A 66 4.34 4.50 -4.55
N LYS A 67 3.94 5.57 -3.90
CA LYS A 67 3.80 6.88 -4.53
C LYS A 67 3.95 7.98 -3.49
N HIS A 68 4.70 9.04 -3.84
CA HIS A 68 4.97 10.16 -2.93
C HIS A 68 5.51 9.72 -1.56
N VAL A 69 6.46 8.77 -1.59
CA VAL A 69 7.19 8.27 -0.40
C VAL A 69 6.28 7.58 0.63
N SER A 70 5.15 7.03 0.17
CA SER A 70 4.26 6.22 0.99
C SER A 70 3.69 5.06 0.18
N PRO A 71 3.35 3.92 0.81
CA PRO A 71 2.70 2.83 0.11
C PRO A 71 1.25 3.19 -0.24
N ALA A 72 0.87 2.96 -1.49
CA ALA A 72 -0.52 2.86 -1.91
C ALA A 72 -1.08 1.46 -1.65
N GLY A 73 -0.19 0.47 -1.54
CA GLY A 73 -0.51 -0.89 -1.17
C GLY A 73 0.72 -1.74 -0.91
N ALA A 74 0.55 -2.78 -0.14
CA ALA A 74 1.55 -3.81 0.17
C ALA A 74 0.85 -5.16 0.35
N ALA A 75 1.47 -6.24 -0.09
CA ALA A 75 0.88 -7.57 -0.02
C ALA A 75 1.91 -8.69 -0.05
N VAL A 76 1.49 -9.85 0.39
CA VAL A 76 2.21 -11.12 0.24
C VAL A 76 1.51 -12.03 -0.78
N ALA A 77 2.22 -13.05 -1.24
CA ALA A 77 1.78 -13.96 -2.30
C ALA A 77 0.74 -14.97 -1.82
N LYS A 78 -0.44 -14.50 -1.39
CA LYS A 78 -1.59 -15.37 -1.13
C LYS A 78 -2.41 -15.57 -2.42
N PRO A 79 -2.99 -16.74 -2.64
CA PRO A 79 -3.87 -16.98 -3.79
C PRO A 79 -5.01 -15.97 -3.87
N MET A 80 -5.42 -15.61 -5.07
CA MET A 80 -6.56 -14.72 -5.33
C MET A 80 -7.78 -15.51 -5.81
N SER A 81 -8.97 -15.11 -5.33
CA SER A 81 -10.22 -15.57 -5.91
C SER A 81 -10.40 -15.08 -7.36
N ASP A 82 -11.27 -15.70 -8.13
CA ASP A 82 -11.58 -15.24 -9.48
C ASP A 82 -12.17 -13.83 -9.49
N THR A 83 -12.94 -13.49 -8.45
CA THR A 83 -13.47 -12.13 -8.28
C THR A 83 -12.37 -11.10 -8.06
N LEU A 84 -11.39 -11.39 -7.18
CA LEU A 84 -10.23 -10.50 -7.00
C LEU A 84 -9.44 -10.34 -8.30
N LYS A 85 -9.21 -11.43 -9.04
CA LYS A 85 -8.54 -11.35 -10.35
C LYS A 85 -9.28 -10.44 -11.33
N LYS A 86 -10.61 -10.47 -11.32
CA LYS A 86 -11.44 -9.58 -12.17
C LYS A 86 -11.28 -8.13 -11.79
N ILE A 87 -11.45 -7.78 -10.51
CA ILE A 87 -11.35 -6.38 -10.06
C ILE A 87 -9.93 -5.81 -10.17
N TYR A 88 -8.90 -6.68 -10.22
CA TYR A 88 -7.50 -6.28 -10.44
C TYR A 88 -7.10 -6.36 -11.92
N PHE A 89 -8.00 -6.73 -12.83
CA PHE A 89 -7.76 -6.87 -14.27
C PHE A 89 -6.63 -7.82 -14.62
N VAL A 90 -6.52 -8.93 -13.89
CA VAL A 90 -5.50 -9.98 -14.09
C VAL A 90 -6.07 -11.37 -14.33
N ASN A 91 -7.38 -11.46 -14.56
CA ASN A 91 -8.07 -12.74 -14.78
C ASN A 91 -7.67 -13.47 -16.07
N ASP A 92 -7.01 -12.80 -16.98
CA ASP A 92 -6.46 -13.32 -18.24
C ASP A 92 -4.94 -13.60 -18.18
N LEU A 93 -4.33 -13.48 -17.00
CA LEU A 93 -2.90 -13.69 -16.80
C LEU A 93 -2.62 -14.91 -15.92
N GLU A 94 -1.56 -15.63 -16.27
CA GLU A 94 -0.90 -16.52 -15.34
C GLU A 94 -0.02 -15.69 -14.42
N LEU A 95 -0.12 -15.92 -13.12
CA LEU A 95 0.62 -15.16 -12.12
C LEU A 95 1.51 -16.10 -11.31
N SER A 96 2.80 -15.80 -11.30
CA SER A 96 3.74 -16.38 -10.34
C SER A 96 3.46 -15.87 -8.92
N PRO A 97 4.06 -16.45 -7.87
CA PRO A 97 3.91 -15.96 -6.51
C PRO A 97 4.24 -14.46 -6.37
N ILE A 98 5.36 -13.99 -6.95
CA ILE A 98 5.74 -12.57 -6.85
C ILE A 98 4.83 -11.66 -7.69
N ALA A 99 4.35 -12.12 -8.85
CA ALA A 99 3.34 -11.41 -9.64
C ALA A 99 2.01 -11.31 -8.88
N THR A 100 1.61 -12.36 -8.17
CA THR A 100 0.43 -12.35 -7.31
C THR A 100 0.55 -11.33 -6.19
N ALA A 101 1.70 -11.26 -5.52
CA ALA A 101 1.95 -10.26 -4.48
C ALA A 101 1.83 -8.83 -5.03
N TYR A 102 2.40 -8.55 -6.20
CA TYR A 102 2.32 -7.23 -6.82
C TYR A 102 0.89 -6.90 -7.29
N ALA A 103 0.18 -7.85 -7.90
CA ALA A 103 -1.23 -7.66 -8.28
C ALA A 103 -2.10 -7.28 -7.08
N ARG A 104 -1.88 -7.93 -5.92
CA ARG A 104 -2.57 -7.61 -4.67
C ARG A 104 -2.16 -6.24 -4.13
N ALA A 105 -0.87 -5.93 -4.09
CA ALA A 105 -0.37 -4.65 -3.58
C ALA A 105 -0.93 -3.47 -4.41
N ARG A 106 -0.87 -3.57 -5.74
CA ARG A 106 -1.41 -2.54 -6.63
C ARG A 106 -2.93 -2.48 -6.59
N GLY A 107 -3.59 -3.62 -6.45
CA GLY A 107 -5.04 -3.77 -6.46
C GLY A 107 -5.74 -3.12 -5.26
N ALA A 108 -5.04 -2.89 -4.17
CA ALA A 108 -5.57 -2.26 -2.97
C ALA A 108 -6.13 -0.86 -3.26
N ASP A 109 -5.36 -0.03 -3.95
CA ASP A 109 -5.77 1.30 -4.40
C ASP A 109 -5.22 1.53 -5.82
N ARG A 110 -6.02 1.20 -6.81
CA ARG A 110 -5.63 1.32 -8.22
C ARG A 110 -5.53 2.78 -8.68
N MET A 111 -6.24 3.70 -8.01
CA MET A 111 -6.17 5.13 -8.30
C MET A 111 -4.82 5.72 -7.86
N SER A 112 -4.41 5.49 -6.62
CA SER A 112 -3.12 5.95 -6.10
C SER A 112 -1.94 5.22 -6.74
N SER A 113 -2.12 3.97 -7.18
CA SER A 113 -1.09 3.20 -7.88
C SER A 113 -0.86 3.62 -9.34
N TYR A 114 -1.65 4.56 -9.87
CA TYR A 114 -1.40 5.12 -11.19
C TYR A 114 -0.10 5.94 -11.20
N GLY A 115 0.91 5.45 -11.92
CA GLY A 115 2.25 6.04 -11.91
C GLY A 115 3.06 5.67 -10.66
N ASP A 116 2.87 4.46 -10.15
CA ASP A 116 3.55 3.95 -8.96
C ASP A 116 5.04 3.65 -9.18
N TRP A 117 5.71 3.40 -8.05
CA TRP A 117 6.97 2.69 -7.99
C TRP A 117 6.72 1.30 -7.40
N ALA A 118 7.01 0.26 -8.19
CA ALA A 118 6.87 -1.12 -7.78
C ALA A 118 8.11 -1.61 -7.02
N ALA A 119 7.92 -2.35 -5.93
CA ALA A 119 8.99 -3.04 -5.23
C ALA A 119 8.65 -4.53 -5.05
N LEU A 120 9.64 -5.37 -5.27
CA LEU A 120 9.53 -6.82 -5.16
C LEU A 120 10.59 -7.35 -4.20
N SER A 121 10.21 -8.26 -3.31
CA SER A 121 11.14 -8.93 -2.39
C SER A 121 12.01 -9.99 -3.07
N ASP A 122 11.59 -10.45 -4.25
CA ASP A 122 12.20 -11.54 -5.02
C ASP A 122 12.54 -11.08 -6.45
N VAL A 123 13.28 -11.93 -7.16
CA VAL A 123 13.61 -11.71 -8.56
C VAL A 123 12.33 -11.47 -9.37
N CYS A 124 12.33 -10.39 -10.15
CA CYS A 124 11.25 -10.08 -11.08
C CYS A 124 11.27 -11.09 -12.24
N ASP A 125 10.20 -11.83 -12.38
CA ASP A 125 10.00 -12.82 -13.43
C ASP A 125 9.19 -12.28 -14.62
N LYS A 126 9.05 -13.09 -15.65
CA LYS A 126 8.30 -12.77 -16.86
C LYS A 126 6.85 -12.41 -16.57
N GLU A 127 6.19 -13.15 -15.68
CA GLU A 127 4.79 -12.95 -15.32
C GLU A 127 4.59 -11.58 -14.68
N THR A 128 5.47 -11.19 -13.77
CA THR A 128 5.44 -9.86 -13.13
C THR A 128 5.70 -8.74 -14.14
N ALA A 129 6.68 -8.91 -14.99
CA ALA A 129 6.99 -7.94 -16.05
C ALA A 129 5.83 -7.78 -17.04
N THR A 130 5.15 -8.88 -17.40
CA THR A 130 3.97 -8.88 -18.26
C THR A 130 2.81 -8.11 -17.62
N LEU A 131 2.58 -8.30 -16.33
CA LEU A 131 1.60 -7.51 -15.56
C LEU A 131 1.95 -6.02 -15.57
N LEU A 132 3.19 -5.68 -15.21
CA LEU A 132 3.68 -4.29 -15.18
C LEU A 132 3.60 -3.61 -16.56
N ALA A 133 3.84 -4.35 -17.64
CA ALA A 133 3.77 -3.81 -19.00
C ALA A 133 2.39 -3.24 -19.35
N ARG A 134 1.34 -3.73 -18.72
CA ARG A 134 -0.04 -3.29 -18.92
C ARG A 134 -0.45 -2.08 -18.07
N GLU A 135 0.33 -1.76 -17.03
CA GLU A 135 -0.03 -0.75 -16.05
C GLU A 135 0.75 0.55 -16.24
N VAL A 136 0.21 1.66 -15.79
CA VAL A 136 0.95 2.94 -15.73
C VAL A 136 1.77 2.92 -14.44
N SER A 137 3.08 2.86 -14.60
CA SER A 137 4.07 2.75 -13.53
C SER A 137 5.31 3.56 -13.92
N ASP A 138 6.01 4.14 -12.95
CA ASP A 138 7.20 4.96 -13.18
C ASP A 138 8.51 4.18 -13.07
N GLY A 139 8.51 3.11 -12.30
CA GLY A 139 9.70 2.29 -12.13
C GLY A 139 9.50 1.11 -11.20
N ILE A 140 10.56 0.33 -11.07
CA ILE A 140 10.61 -0.89 -10.26
C ILE A 140 11.96 -1.05 -9.58
N ILE A 141 11.96 -1.60 -8.37
CA ILE A 141 13.13 -2.08 -7.66
C ILE A 141 12.94 -3.56 -7.28
N ALA A 142 13.95 -4.37 -7.54
CA ALA A 142 13.97 -5.79 -7.18
C ALA A 142 15.42 -6.27 -6.98
N PRO A 143 15.65 -7.40 -6.29
CA PRO A 143 17.00 -7.94 -6.09
C PRO A 143 17.62 -8.56 -7.36
N GLY A 144 16.82 -8.71 -8.43
CA GLY A 144 17.24 -9.22 -9.73
C GLY A 144 16.08 -9.29 -10.69
N TYR A 145 16.40 -9.62 -11.93
CA TYR A 145 15.45 -9.73 -13.03
C TYR A 145 15.84 -10.92 -13.91
N THR A 146 14.84 -11.72 -14.34
CA THR A 146 15.11 -12.71 -15.40
C THR A 146 15.37 -11.98 -16.71
N ASP A 147 16.05 -12.63 -17.65
CA ASP A 147 16.35 -12.02 -18.96
C ASP A 147 15.06 -11.65 -19.70
N GLU A 148 14.04 -12.51 -19.64
CA GLU A 148 12.73 -12.23 -20.25
C GLU A 148 12.03 -11.04 -19.59
N ALA A 149 12.04 -10.97 -18.26
CA ALA A 149 11.45 -9.85 -17.52
C ALA A 149 12.13 -8.53 -17.89
N LEU A 150 13.46 -8.52 -17.90
CA LEU A 150 14.23 -7.33 -18.24
C LEU A 150 13.97 -6.87 -19.69
N ALA A 151 13.88 -7.82 -20.64
CA ALA A 151 13.56 -7.52 -22.03
C ALA A 151 12.18 -6.84 -22.15
N ILE A 152 11.16 -7.34 -21.45
CA ILE A 152 9.81 -6.75 -21.44
C ILE A 152 9.86 -5.33 -20.83
N LEU A 153 10.46 -5.17 -19.66
CA LEU A 153 10.51 -3.90 -18.95
C LEU A 153 11.26 -2.81 -19.73
N LYS A 154 12.32 -3.16 -20.46
CA LYS A 154 13.09 -2.23 -21.29
C LYS A 154 12.29 -1.65 -22.47
N THR A 155 11.21 -2.30 -22.89
CA THR A 155 10.34 -1.77 -23.95
C THR A 155 9.27 -0.80 -23.43
N LYS A 156 8.97 -0.85 -22.12
CA LYS A 156 7.94 -0.04 -21.48
C LYS A 156 8.30 1.45 -21.55
N ARG A 157 7.25 2.31 -21.67
CA ARG A 157 7.41 3.78 -21.80
C ARG A 157 8.37 4.19 -22.93
N LYS A 158 8.28 3.51 -24.07
CA LYS A 158 9.17 3.74 -25.22
C LYS A 158 10.66 3.62 -24.85
N GLY A 159 10.99 2.67 -23.99
CA GLY A 159 12.36 2.40 -23.55
C GLY A 159 12.88 3.23 -22.38
N THR A 160 12.02 4.03 -21.73
CA THR A 160 12.45 4.93 -20.64
C THR A 160 11.99 4.48 -19.25
N TYR A 161 11.35 3.31 -19.12
CA TYR A 161 10.92 2.78 -17.84
C TYR A 161 12.10 2.57 -16.88
N ASN A 162 11.97 3.02 -15.64
CA ASN A 162 13.04 2.90 -14.67
C ASN A 162 13.11 1.49 -14.09
N VAL A 163 14.25 0.82 -14.29
CA VAL A 163 14.52 -0.52 -13.75
C VAL A 163 15.75 -0.46 -12.87
N VAL A 164 15.58 -0.70 -11.58
CA VAL A 164 16.64 -0.63 -10.58
C VAL A 164 16.80 -2.01 -9.94
N GLU A 165 18.04 -2.51 -9.95
CA GLU A 165 18.45 -3.69 -9.20
C GLU A 165 19.12 -3.26 -7.91
N ILE A 166 18.77 -3.93 -6.81
CA ILE A 166 19.35 -3.67 -5.49
C ILE A 166 20.11 -4.88 -4.97
N ASP A 167 21.23 -4.64 -4.30
CA ASP A 167 21.93 -5.66 -3.53
C ASP A 167 21.09 -6.04 -2.30
N PRO A 168 20.53 -7.26 -2.23
CA PRO A 168 19.70 -7.67 -1.11
C PRO A 168 20.46 -7.81 0.22
N ASP A 169 21.76 -7.94 0.18
CA ASP A 169 22.62 -8.13 1.35
C ASP A 169 23.16 -6.80 1.90
N TYR A 170 22.93 -5.69 1.21
CA TYR A 170 23.35 -4.38 1.69
C TYR A 170 22.77 -4.06 3.05
N LYS A 171 23.65 -3.61 3.94
CA LYS A 171 23.30 -3.12 5.28
C LYS A 171 23.72 -1.65 5.38
N PRO A 172 22.75 -0.73 5.54
CA PRO A 172 23.06 0.67 5.76
C PRO A 172 23.73 0.87 7.13
N GLU A 173 24.35 2.04 7.32
CA GLU A 173 24.90 2.44 8.60
C GLU A 173 23.82 2.46 9.70
N PRO A 174 24.18 2.14 10.96
CA PRO A 174 23.21 2.09 12.06
C PRO A 174 22.71 3.47 12.48
N ILE A 175 23.38 4.53 12.04
CA ILE A 175 23.01 5.94 12.29
C ILE A 175 22.56 6.56 10.99
N GLU A 176 21.44 7.26 11.04
CA GLU A 176 20.91 8.01 9.90
C GLU A 176 20.82 9.52 10.20
N HIS A 177 20.93 10.31 9.16
CA HIS A 177 20.93 11.76 9.20
C HIS A 177 19.84 12.36 8.33
N LYS A 178 19.30 13.49 8.77
CA LYS A 178 18.36 14.32 8.02
C LYS A 178 18.69 15.78 8.21
N ASP A 179 18.83 16.51 7.13
CA ASP A 179 19.12 17.94 7.16
C ASP A 179 17.85 18.78 7.00
N VAL A 180 17.62 19.70 7.92
CA VAL A 180 16.52 20.67 7.87
C VAL A 180 17.07 22.04 8.22
N PHE A 181 16.92 22.99 7.33
CA PHE A 181 17.39 24.37 7.53
C PHE A 181 18.90 24.47 7.87
N GLY A 182 19.73 23.58 7.27
CA GLY A 182 21.16 23.54 7.55
C GLY A 182 21.55 22.93 8.91
N ILE A 183 20.58 22.34 9.61
CA ILE A 183 20.80 21.63 10.87
C ILE A 183 20.63 20.14 10.59
N THR A 184 21.64 19.35 10.95
CA THR A 184 21.62 17.90 10.80
C THR A 184 20.99 17.25 12.02
N PHE A 185 19.94 16.50 11.80
CA PHE A 185 19.36 15.60 12.78
C PHE A 185 20.02 14.23 12.66
N GLU A 186 20.40 13.67 13.77
CA GLU A 186 21.02 12.35 13.85
C GLU A 186 20.21 11.43 14.76
N GLN A 187 19.96 10.20 14.30
CA GLN A 187 19.26 9.18 15.09
C GLN A 187 19.73 7.78 14.71
N GLY A 188 19.50 6.81 15.60
CA GLY A 188 19.60 5.40 15.23
C GLY A 188 18.53 5.02 14.21
N ARG A 189 18.89 4.20 13.23
CA ARG A 189 17.92 3.64 12.29
C ARG A 189 16.86 2.83 13.04
N ASN A 190 15.63 2.86 12.53
CA ASN A 190 14.57 2.01 13.06
C ASN A 190 14.77 0.55 12.60
N GLU A 191 15.55 -0.20 13.36
CA GLU A 191 15.84 -1.63 13.11
C GLU A 191 14.88 -2.56 13.87
N LEU A 192 13.79 -2.00 14.41
CA LEU A 192 12.79 -2.77 15.13
C LEU A 192 12.22 -3.87 14.24
N LYS A 193 12.32 -5.10 14.71
CA LYS A 193 11.70 -6.26 14.07
C LYS A 193 10.24 -6.34 14.45
N ILE A 194 9.37 -6.37 13.46
CA ILE A 194 7.92 -6.51 13.63
C ILE A 194 7.54 -7.96 13.30
N ASP A 195 6.96 -8.65 14.27
CA ASP A 195 6.45 -10.02 14.12
C ASP A 195 5.25 -10.26 15.08
N ALA A 196 4.74 -11.48 15.07
CA ALA A 196 3.58 -11.87 15.87
C ALA A 196 3.80 -11.77 17.39
N ASP A 197 5.05 -11.74 17.86
CA ASP A 197 5.34 -11.60 19.29
C ASP A 197 4.90 -10.25 19.85
N MET A 198 4.79 -9.23 18.97
CA MET A 198 4.24 -7.92 19.34
C MET A 198 2.75 -7.93 19.66
N LEU A 199 2.02 -8.99 19.31
CA LEU A 199 0.57 -9.09 19.44
C LEU A 199 0.15 -9.85 20.70
N THR A 200 1.05 -10.09 21.64
CA THR A 200 0.80 -10.92 22.83
C THR A 200 0.10 -10.18 23.97
N ASN A 201 0.23 -8.85 24.04
CA ASN A 201 -0.42 -8.04 25.08
C ASN A 201 -1.85 -7.65 24.68
N LEU A 202 -2.79 -8.59 24.80
CA LEU A 202 -4.21 -8.37 24.51
C LEU A 202 -4.88 -7.69 25.68
N VAL A 203 -5.41 -6.48 25.47
CA VAL A 203 -5.97 -5.61 26.51
C VAL A 203 -7.50 -5.60 26.57
N THR A 204 -8.16 -6.18 25.57
CA THR A 204 -9.62 -6.28 25.46
C THR A 204 -10.17 -7.56 26.11
N GLU A 205 -11.49 -7.67 26.27
CA GLU A 205 -12.15 -8.90 26.76
C GLU A 205 -11.94 -10.07 25.79
N ASN A 206 -12.12 -9.84 24.49
CA ASN A 206 -11.75 -10.82 23.49
C ASN A 206 -10.21 -10.95 23.42
N LYS A 207 -9.72 -12.17 23.68
CA LYS A 207 -8.27 -12.49 23.72
C LYS A 207 -7.82 -13.34 22.51
N GLU A 208 -8.67 -13.47 21.50
CA GLU A 208 -8.38 -14.36 20.38
C GLU A 208 -8.06 -13.55 19.12
N ILE A 209 -6.87 -13.76 18.57
CA ILE A 209 -6.46 -13.28 17.24
C ILE A 209 -6.07 -14.52 16.43
N PRO A 210 -6.85 -14.91 15.43
CA PRO A 210 -6.50 -16.02 14.53
C PRO A 210 -5.19 -15.78 13.77
N GLU A 211 -4.52 -16.83 13.32
CA GLU A 211 -3.22 -16.73 12.63
C GLU A 211 -3.29 -15.86 11.36
N ASP A 212 -4.35 -15.95 10.59
CA ASP A 212 -4.55 -15.08 9.43
C ASP A 212 -4.66 -13.60 9.82
N ALA A 213 -5.34 -13.29 10.92
CA ALA A 213 -5.43 -11.92 11.44
C ALA A 213 -4.10 -11.43 12.03
N LYS A 214 -3.30 -12.31 12.64
CA LYS A 214 -1.93 -11.97 13.08
C LYS A 214 -1.05 -11.59 11.89
N LEU A 215 -1.13 -12.36 10.80
CA LEU A 215 -0.43 -12.04 9.56
C LEU A 215 -0.84 -10.64 9.05
N ASP A 216 -2.14 -10.36 9.01
CA ASP A 216 -2.67 -9.08 8.55
C ASP A 216 -2.23 -7.92 9.44
N LEU A 217 -2.21 -8.11 10.78
CA LEU A 217 -1.71 -7.10 11.72
C LEU A 217 -0.20 -6.85 11.56
N VAL A 218 0.60 -7.90 11.41
CA VAL A 218 2.05 -7.78 11.15
C VAL A 218 2.29 -7.05 9.84
N LEU A 219 1.57 -7.41 8.78
CA LEU A 219 1.63 -6.71 7.49
C LEU A 219 1.27 -5.23 7.63
N SER A 220 0.19 -4.92 8.35
CA SER A 220 -0.24 -3.54 8.57
C SER A 220 0.84 -2.71 9.30
N LEU A 221 1.44 -3.25 10.36
CA LEU A 221 2.48 -2.56 11.13
C LEU A 221 3.77 -2.36 10.32
N ILE A 222 4.21 -3.36 9.55
CA ILE A 222 5.37 -3.22 8.66
C ILE A 222 5.09 -2.15 7.58
N THR A 223 3.88 -2.15 7.01
CA THR A 223 3.45 -1.12 6.05
C THR A 223 3.53 0.28 6.66
N LEU A 224 3.06 0.44 7.90
CA LEU A 224 3.07 1.72 8.60
C LEU A 224 4.47 2.22 8.97
N LYS A 225 5.42 1.30 9.21
CA LYS A 225 6.83 1.66 9.46
C LYS A 225 7.43 2.48 8.32
N TYR A 226 6.89 2.37 7.10
CA TYR A 226 7.33 3.07 5.89
C TYR A 226 6.26 4.00 5.32
N THR A 227 5.27 4.39 6.12
CA THR A 227 4.21 5.31 5.74
C THR A 227 4.34 6.62 6.49
N GLN A 228 4.24 7.75 5.80
CA GLN A 228 4.31 9.07 6.42
C GLN A 228 3.24 9.22 7.51
N SER A 229 3.66 9.62 8.70
CA SER A 229 2.78 9.76 9.87
C SER A 229 1.94 11.04 9.81
N ASN A 230 0.77 11.04 10.51
CA ASN A 230 0.09 9.92 11.12
C ASN A 230 -0.36 8.92 10.07
N SER A 231 -0.31 7.65 10.42
CA SER A 231 -0.72 6.60 9.48
C SER A 231 -1.54 5.48 10.15
N VAL A 232 -2.50 4.94 9.39
CA VAL A 232 -3.36 3.81 9.76
C VAL A 232 -3.49 2.90 8.55
N CYS A 233 -3.43 1.59 8.75
CA CYS A 233 -3.53 0.60 7.69
C CYS A 233 -4.57 -0.47 8.03
N TYR A 234 -5.56 -0.62 7.15
CA TYR A 234 -6.51 -1.73 7.15
C TYR A 234 -5.93 -2.86 6.29
N ALA A 235 -5.99 -4.07 6.79
CA ALA A 235 -5.45 -5.24 6.12
C ALA A 235 -6.41 -6.42 6.17
N LYS A 236 -6.42 -7.22 5.11
CA LYS A 236 -7.21 -8.44 5.01
C LYS A 236 -6.54 -9.42 4.06
N ASP A 237 -6.49 -10.69 4.47
CA ASP A 237 -6.02 -11.79 3.64
C ASP A 237 -4.64 -11.55 3.00
N GLY A 238 -3.69 -11.06 3.79
CA GLY A 238 -2.31 -10.86 3.37
C GLY A 238 -2.07 -9.64 2.47
N GLN A 239 -2.95 -8.65 2.52
CA GLN A 239 -2.76 -7.39 1.80
C GLN A 239 -3.31 -6.19 2.58
N ALA A 240 -2.67 -5.04 2.42
CA ALA A 240 -3.24 -3.76 2.79
C ALA A 240 -4.40 -3.43 1.86
N ILE A 241 -5.52 -2.98 2.41
CA ILE A 241 -6.75 -2.66 1.67
C ILE A 241 -7.22 -1.23 1.85
N GLY A 242 -6.59 -0.49 2.75
CA GLY A 242 -6.79 0.95 2.93
C GLY A 242 -5.66 1.52 3.78
N ILE A 243 -5.01 2.59 3.30
CA ILE A 243 -3.88 3.22 3.96
C ILE A 243 -4.11 4.73 4.05
N GLY A 244 -4.22 5.25 5.27
CA GLY A 244 -4.19 6.68 5.52
C GLY A 244 -2.78 7.12 5.88
N ALA A 245 -2.27 8.14 5.21
CA ALA A 245 -0.91 8.63 5.36
C ALA A 245 -0.87 10.14 5.54
N GLY A 246 0.12 10.65 6.30
CA GLY A 246 0.45 12.07 6.38
C GLY A 246 -0.63 12.96 6.99
N GLN A 247 -1.54 12.41 7.80
CA GLN A 247 -2.63 13.17 8.39
C GLN A 247 -2.22 13.79 9.74
N GLN A 248 -2.65 15.02 9.99
CA GLN A 248 -2.36 15.71 11.25
C GLN A 248 -3.21 15.19 12.43
N SER A 249 -4.39 14.64 12.13
CA SER A 249 -5.31 14.08 13.13
C SER A 249 -5.44 12.57 12.94
N ARG A 250 -5.37 11.82 14.05
CA ARG A 250 -5.56 10.36 14.03
C ARG A 250 -6.91 9.96 13.46
N ILE A 251 -7.98 10.63 13.86
CA ILE A 251 -9.32 10.30 13.37
C ILE A 251 -9.47 10.56 11.86
N HIS A 252 -8.85 11.61 11.32
CA HIS A 252 -8.86 11.86 9.87
C HIS A 252 -8.11 10.74 9.13
N CYS A 253 -7.01 10.27 9.70
CA CYS A 253 -6.25 9.16 9.15
C CYS A 253 -7.06 7.87 9.14
N THR A 254 -7.71 7.54 10.26
CA THR A 254 -8.59 6.36 10.38
C THR A 254 -9.75 6.41 9.39
N ARG A 255 -10.35 7.60 9.19
CA ARG A 255 -11.43 7.79 8.20
C ARG A 255 -10.93 7.62 6.77
N LEU A 256 -9.79 8.21 6.43
CA LEU A 256 -9.23 8.12 5.09
C LEU A 256 -8.92 6.67 4.73
N ALA A 257 -8.20 5.96 5.58
CA ALA A 257 -7.88 4.55 5.39
C ALA A 257 -9.15 3.67 5.29
N GLY A 258 -10.14 3.93 6.16
CA GLY A 258 -11.40 3.20 6.13
C GLY A 258 -12.24 3.50 4.88
N ASN A 259 -12.19 4.71 4.35
CA ASN A 259 -12.89 5.03 3.10
C ASN A 259 -12.26 4.32 1.89
N GLU A 260 -10.94 4.20 1.84
CA GLU A 260 -10.25 3.40 0.82
C GLU A 260 -10.63 1.91 0.91
N GLU A 261 -10.65 1.36 2.10
CA GLU A 261 -11.06 -0.02 2.37
C GLU A 261 -12.52 -0.25 1.94
N ASP A 262 -13.44 0.66 2.30
CA ASP A 262 -14.85 0.58 1.91
C ASP A 262 -14.99 0.54 0.37
N ILE A 263 -14.26 1.40 -0.36
CA ILE A 263 -14.24 1.41 -1.83
C ILE A 263 -13.69 0.09 -2.36
N TRP A 264 -12.60 -0.43 -1.78
CA TRP A 264 -12.04 -1.72 -2.18
C TRP A 264 -13.06 -2.85 -2.03
N TYR A 265 -13.78 -2.91 -0.90
CA TYR A 265 -14.78 -3.94 -0.64
C TYR A 265 -16.06 -3.78 -1.48
N LEU A 266 -16.37 -2.57 -1.95
CA LEU A 266 -17.51 -2.32 -2.85
C LEU A 266 -17.23 -2.74 -4.31
N ARG A 267 -15.97 -2.82 -4.73
CA ARG A 267 -15.59 -3.20 -6.11
C ARG A 267 -16.12 -4.59 -6.54
N PRO A 268 -16.13 -5.63 -5.69
CA PRO A 268 -16.70 -6.93 -6.05
C PRO A 268 -18.23 -6.98 -6.11
N HIS A 269 -18.95 -5.94 -5.76
CA HIS A 269 -20.40 -5.90 -5.86
C HIS A 269 -20.87 -6.07 -7.31
N GLU A 270 -21.97 -6.81 -7.53
CA GLU A 270 -22.46 -7.13 -8.88
C GLU A 270 -22.74 -5.89 -9.74
N LYS A 271 -23.25 -4.80 -9.17
CA LYS A 271 -23.46 -3.53 -9.89
C LYS A 271 -22.15 -2.96 -10.43
N VAL A 272 -21.04 -3.14 -9.75
CA VAL A 272 -19.72 -2.67 -10.18
C VAL A 272 -19.11 -3.63 -11.20
N LEU A 273 -19.17 -4.95 -10.93
CA LEU A 273 -18.63 -5.97 -11.83
C LEU A 273 -19.32 -5.97 -13.21
N ASN A 274 -20.62 -5.62 -13.25
CA ASN A 274 -21.43 -5.65 -14.45
C ASN A 274 -21.62 -4.28 -15.11
N LEU A 275 -20.81 -3.26 -14.74
CA LEU A 275 -20.84 -1.97 -15.41
C LEU A 275 -20.66 -2.13 -16.91
N PRO A 276 -21.61 -1.61 -17.75
CA PRO A 276 -21.65 -1.87 -19.19
C PRO A 276 -20.65 -0.97 -19.94
N PHE A 277 -19.38 -1.10 -19.66
CA PHE A 277 -18.32 -0.33 -20.32
C PHE A 277 -18.31 -0.58 -21.83
N LYS A 278 -18.08 0.49 -22.60
CA LYS A 278 -17.79 0.40 -24.02
C LYS A 278 -16.47 -0.33 -24.26
N GLU A 279 -16.38 -0.99 -25.41
CA GLU A 279 -15.08 -1.49 -25.88
C GLU A 279 -14.08 -0.35 -26.06
N GLY A 280 -12.81 -0.64 -25.79
CA GLY A 280 -11.70 0.30 -25.99
C GLY A 280 -11.51 1.33 -24.87
N ILE A 281 -12.33 1.34 -23.81
CA ILE A 281 -12.06 2.17 -22.64
C ILE A 281 -10.75 1.71 -22.00
N ARG A 282 -9.78 2.63 -21.89
CA ARG A 282 -8.47 2.34 -21.29
C ARG A 282 -8.61 2.04 -19.81
N ARG A 283 -7.71 1.21 -19.27
CA ARG A 283 -7.72 0.83 -17.84
C ARG A 283 -7.75 2.01 -16.88
N PRO A 284 -6.92 3.06 -17.02
CA PRO A 284 -6.98 4.20 -16.11
C PRO A 284 -8.33 4.92 -16.14
N ASP A 285 -8.94 5.07 -17.31
CA ASP A 285 -10.26 5.69 -17.44
C ASP A 285 -11.34 4.81 -16.81
N ARG A 286 -11.23 3.49 -16.96
CA ARG A 286 -12.12 2.51 -16.31
C ARG A 286 -11.98 2.54 -14.79
N ASP A 287 -10.75 2.53 -14.26
CA ASP A 287 -10.49 2.61 -12.81
C ASP A 287 -11.07 3.90 -12.23
N ASN A 288 -10.83 5.04 -12.87
CA ASN A 288 -11.38 6.32 -12.44
C ASN A 288 -12.92 6.34 -12.48
N THR A 289 -13.51 5.81 -13.55
CA THR A 289 -14.97 5.76 -13.67
C THR A 289 -15.61 4.87 -12.61
N ILE A 290 -14.98 3.73 -12.29
CA ILE A 290 -15.43 2.83 -11.21
C ILE A 290 -15.34 3.55 -9.85
N ASP A 291 -14.24 4.22 -9.57
CA ASP A 291 -14.04 4.94 -8.32
C ASP A 291 -15.11 6.03 -8.12
N VAL A 292 -15.34 6.86 -9.13
CA VAL A 292 -16.39 7.89 -9.11
C VAL A 292 -17.79 7.27 -9.00
N TYR A 293 -18.07 6.17 -9.73
CA TYR A 293 -19.37 5.48 -9.67
C TYR A 293 -19.68 4.95 -8.25
N ILE A 294 -18.67 4.46 -7.54
CA ILE A 294 -18.82 3.97 -6.17
C ILE A 294 -18.96 5.14 -5.18
N SER A 295 -18.36 6.29 -5.47
CA SER A 295 -18.37 7.47 -4.59
C SER A 295 -19.74 8.15 -4.49
N GLU A 296 -19.82 9.17 -3.66
CA GLU A 296 -21.03 10.02 -3.56
C GLU A 296 -21.15 11.00 -4.75
N GLU A 297 -20.07 11.22 -5.51
CA GLU A 297 -20.03 12.04 -6.73
C GLU A 297 -20.40 11.25 -8.00
N HIS A 298 -21.12 10.14 -7.88
CA HIS A 298 -21.48 9.26 -9.01
C HIS A 298 -22.17 9.98 -10.17
N ASP A 299 -22.85 11.11 -9.91
CA ASP A 299 -23.44 11.94 -10.96
C ASP A 299 -22.40 12.48 -11.97
N ASP A 300 -21.14 12.60 -11.57
CA ASP A 300 -20.06 13.04 -12.46
C ASP A 300 -19.80 12.06 -13.61
N VAL A 301 -20.19 10.81 -13.46
CA VAL A 301 -20.11 9.79 -14.52
C VAL A 301 -21.47 9.28 -15.00
N LEU A 302 -22.56 9.55 -14.26
CA LEU A 302 -23.91 9.06 -14.60
C LEU A 302 -24.84 10.12 -15.20
N ARG A 303 -24.50 11.42 -15.13
CA ARG A 303 -25.35 12.48 -15.72
C ARG A 303 -25.44 12.36 -17.24
N ASP A 304 -26.55 12.81 -17.79
CA ASP A 304 -26.77 12.81 -19.24
C ASP A 304 -25.71 13.68 -19.95
N GLY A 305 -25.21 13.17 -21.08
CA GLY A 305 -24.11 13.78 -21.83
C GLY A 305 -22.70 13.34 -21.36
N VAL A 306 -22.62 12.65 -20.23
CA VAL A 306 -21.34 12.13 -19.69
C VAL A 306 -21.31 10.62 -19.71
N TRP A 307 -22.32 9.92 -19.18
CA TRP A 307 -22.32 8.45 -19.12
C TRP A 307 -22.08 7.80 -20.49
N GLN A 308 -22.55 8.42 -21.58
CA GLN A 308 -22.37 7.96 -22.96
C GLN A 308 -20.89 7.90 -23.39
N GLN A 309 -19.99 8.55 -22.65
CA GLN A 309 -18.56 8.48 -22.94
C GLN A 309 -17.95 7.15 -22.50
N PHE A 310 -18.50 6.53 -21.47
CA PHE A 310 -17.95 5.36 -20.82
C PHE A 310 -18.75 4.09 -21.05
N PHE A 311 -20.09 4.20 -21.08
CA PHE A 311 -21.02 3.07 -21.03
C PHE A 311 -21.83 2.91 -22.30
N THR A 312 -22.25 1.68 -22.59
CA THR A 312 -23.16 1.34 -23.69
C THR A 312 -24.61 1.67 -23.36
N GLU A 313 -24.97 1.65 -22.07
CA GLU A 313 -26.26 2.06 -21.52
C GLU A 313 -26.03 2.71 -20.16
N LYS A 314 -26.98 3.54 -19.70
CA LYS A 314 -26.86 4.24 -18.42
C LYS A 314 -26.96 3.27 -17.26
N PRO A 315 -25.90 3.13 -16.44
CA PRO A 315 -25.95 2.29 -15.24
C PRO A 315 -26.95 2.84 -14.22
N GLU A 316 -27.54 1.93 -13.45
CA GLU A 316 -28.29 2.30 -12.25
C GLU A 316 -27.35 2.88 -11.19
N VAL A 317 -27.86 3.80 -10.37
CA VAL A 317 -27.14 4.35 -9.23
C VAL A 317 -26.87 3.23 -8.20
N PHE A 318 -25.66 3.20 -7.69
CA PHE A 318 -25.31 2.36 -6.54
C PHE A 318 -25.66 3.14 -5.26
N THR A 319 -26.83 2.86 -4.69
CA THR A 319 -27.40 3.68 -3.62
C THR A 319 -26.64 3.52 -2.30
N ARG A 320 -26.80 4.50 -1.39
CA ARG A 320 -26.19 4.43 -0.03
C ARG A 320 -26.68 3.22 0.74
N GLU A 321 -27.95 2.86 0.60
CA GLU A 321 -28.55 1.71 1.28
C GLU A 321 -27.94 0.41 0.78
N GLU A 322 -27.73 0.26 -0.52
CA GLU A 322 -27.08 -0.92 -1.12
C GLU A 322 -25.63 -1.03 -0.69
N LYS A 323 -24.87 0.09 -0.72
CA LYS A 323 -23.49 0.13 -0.24
C LYS A 323 -23.43 -0.25 1.24
N ALA A 324 -24.25 0.34 2.09
CA ALA A 324 -24.28 0.04 3.51
C ALA A 324 -24.61 -1.43 3.81
N ALA A 325 -25.57 -2.00 3.08
CA ALA A 325 -25.93 -3.41 3.19
C ALA A 325 -24.78 -4.33 2.81
N TRP A 326 -24.05 -4.00 1.74
CA TRP A 326 -22.88 -4.77 1.32
C TRP A 326 -21.72 -4.66 2.30
N LEU A 327 -21.38 -3.44 2.74
CA LEU A 327 -20.31 -3.20 3.72
C LEU A 327 -20.58 -3.91 5.06
N ALA A 328 -21.83 -4.00 5.48
CA ALA A 328 -22.22 -4.72 6.70
C ALA A 328 -21.90 -6.24 6.66
N THR A 329 -21.68 -6.80 5.47
CA THR A 329 -21.28 -8.21 5.30
C THR A 329 -19.78 -8.45 5.52
N PHE A 330 -18.97 -7.38 5.50
CA PHE A 330 -17.51 -7.50 5.64
C PHE A 330 -17.11 -7.73 7.09
N LYS A 331 -16.25 -8.72 7.32
CA LYS A 331 -15.81 -9.17 8.64
C LYS A 331 -14.34 -9.59 8.62
N GLY A 332 -13.76 -9.64 9.81
CA GLY A 332 -12.41 -10.16 10.02
C GLY A 332 -11.32 -9.25 9.48
N VAL A 333 -11.57 -7.94 9.39
CA VAL A 333 -10.57 -6.94 8.99
C VAL A 333 -9.66 -6.63 10.16
N SER A 334 -8.38 -6.45 9.87
CA SER A 334 -7.34 -6.07 10.82
C SER A 334 -6.91 -4.62 10.60
N VAL A 335 -6.64 -3.88 11.68
CA VAL A 335 -6.15 -2.49 11.63
C VAL A 335 -4.91 -2.33 12.48
N GLY A 336 -3.86 -1.77 11.86
CA GLY A 336 -2.68 -1.24 12.55
C GLY A 336 -2.70 0.28 12.63
N SER A 337 -2.12 0.83 13.69
CA SER A 337 -1.91 2.27 13.86
C SER A 337 -0.47 2.54 14.26
N ASP A 338 0.17 3.54 13.67
CA ASP A 338 1.57 3.91 13.96
C ASP A 338 1.75 4.60 15.32
N ALA A 339 0.65 5.05 15.94
CA ALA A 339 0.61 5.57 17.32
C ALA A 339 -0.73 5.23 17.97
N PHE A 340 -0.91 5.61 19.26
CA PHE A 340 -2.12 5.31 19.99
C PHE A 340 -3.36 5.98 19.39
N PHE A 341 -4.51 5.33 19.54
CA PHE A 341 -5.81 5.94 19.31
C PHE A 341 -6.17 6.84 20.50
N PRO A 342 -6.45 8.14 20.28
CA PRO A 342 -6.75 9.06 21.38
C PRO A 342 -8.15 8.86 21.98
N PHE A 343 -9.12 8.39 21.19
CA PHE A 343 -10.52 8.22 21.58
C PHE A 343 -11.17 7.04 20.86
N GLY A 344 -12.27 6.55 21.44
CA GLY A 344 -13.06 5.44 20.90
C GLY A 344 -13.74 5.72 19.56
N ASP A 345 -13.82 6.98 19.09
CA ASP A 345 -14.36 7.32 17.76
C ASP A 345 -13.58 6.68 16.62
N ASN A 346 -12.28 6.45 16.81
CA ASN A 346 -11.45 5.69 15.86
C ASN A 346 -11.93 4.24 15.75
N ILE A 347 -12.30 3.63 16.89
CA ILE A 347 -12.82 2.26 16.95
C ILE A 347 -14.22 2.19 16.32
N GLU A 348 -15.07 3.18 16.60
CA GLU A 348 -16.40 3.30 15.96
C GLU A 348 -16.28 3.36 14.42
N ARG A 349 -15.29 4.13 13.91
CA ARG A 349 -15.04 4.18 12.46
C ARG A 349 -14.54 2.84 11.94
N ALA A 350 -13.58 2.23 12.61
CA ALA A 350 -12.99 0.96 12.19
C ALA A 350 -14.05 -0.18 12.18
N HIS A 351 -14.92 -0.22 13.19
CA HIS A 351 -16.00 -1.21 13.27
C HIS A 351 -16.93 -1.17 12.04
N LYS A 352 -17.23 0.02 11.50
CA LYS A 352 -18.09 0.17 10.31
C LYS A 352 -17.51 -0.46 9.05
N SER A 353 -16.19 -0.65 9.00
CA SER A 353 -15.46 -1.32 7.94
C SER A 353 -15.13 -2.80 8.27
N GLY A 354 -15.86 -3.42 9.18
CA GLY A 354 -15.72 -4.85 9.49
C GLY A 354 -14.48 -5.23 10.32
N VAL A 355 -13.86 -4.27 11.00
CA VAL A 355 -12.67 -4.52 11.83
C VAL A 355 -13.03 -5.35 13.05
N GLU A 356 -12.29 -6.42 13.28
CA GLU A 356 -12.39 -7.32 14.42
C GLU A 356 -11.06 -7.43 15.19
N PHE A 357 -9.94 -6.97 14.60
CA PHE A 357 -8.59 -7.09 15.17
C PHE A 357 -7.83 -5.78 15.04
N ILE A 358 -7.18 -5.34 16.13
CA ILE A 358 -6.45 -4.07 16.19
C ILE A 358 -5.08 -4.28 16.83
N ALA A 359 -4.06 -3.61 16.28
CA ALA A 359 -2.75 -3.44 16.91
C ALA A 359 -2.38 -1.95 16.95
N GLN A 360 -2.08 -1.44 18.13
CA GLN A 360 -1.64 -0.06 18.35
C GLN A 360 -0.77 0.02 19.62
N PRO A 361 0.06 1.07 19.78
CA PRO A 361 1.00 1.11 20.91
C PRO A 361 0.35 1.18 22.31
N GLY A 362 -0.82 1.79 22.44
CA GLY A 362 -1.33 2.20 23.76
C GLY A 362 -0.60 3.44 24.30
N GLY A 363 -0.91 3.84 25.52
CA GLY A 363 -0.29 4.98 26.20
C GLY A 363 -1.07 6.30 26.10
N SER A 364 -2.32 6.27 25.61
CA SER A 364 -3.23 7.40 25.69
C SER A 364 -3.80 7.54 27.12
N ILE A 365 -4.06 8.76 27.54
CA ILE A 365 -4.82 9.04 28.80
C ILE A 365 -6.24 8.41 28.74
N ARG A 366 -6.74 8.18 27.52
CA ARG A 366 -8.07 7.62 27.27
C ARG A 366 -8.03 6.18 26.73
N ASP A 367 -6.99 5.41 27.07
CA ASP A 367 -6.91 3.98 26.71
C ASP A 367 -8.12 3.18 27.23
N ASP A 368 -8.66 3.55 28.41
CA ASP A 368 -9.89 3.00 28.96
C ASP A 368 -11.08 3.11 27.99
N ASN A 369 -11.32 4.30 27.45
CA ASN A 369 -12.40 4.55 26.49
C ASN A 369 -12.20 3.79 25.18
N VAL A 370 -10.96 3.65 24.70
CA VAL A 370 -10.64 2.89 23.50
C VAL A 370 -10.87 1.40 23.72
N ILE A 371 -10.44 0.85 24.86
CA ILE A 371 -10.66 -0.55 25.24
C ILE A 371 -12.15 -0.84 25.40
N ASP A 372 -12.90 0.01 26.10
CA ASP A 372 -14.34 -0.17 26.31
C ASP A 372 -15.10 -0.17 24.97
N THR A 373 -14.69 0.68 24.03
CA THR A 373 -15.30 0.71 22.69
C THR A 373 -15.00 -0.58 21.92
N CYS A 374 -13.78 -1.13 22.01
CA CYS A 374 -13.45 -2.43 21.45
C CYS A 374 -14.30 -3.54 22.06
N ASN A 375 -14.45 -3.56 23.39
CA ASN A 375 -15.25 -4.56 24.11
C ASN A 375 -16.73 -4.53 23.70
N LYS A 376 -17.28 -3.33 23.49
CA LYS A 376 -18.65 -3.13 22.98
C LYS A 376 -18.90 -3.91 21.67
N TYR A 377 -17.90 -4.04 20.81
CA TYR A 377 -18.00 -4.68 19.52
C TYR A 377 -17.32 -6.06 19.44
N GLY A 378 -16.79 -6.56 20.55
CA GLY A 378 -16.09 -7.84 20.60
C GLY A 378 -14.76 -7.85 19.85
N ILE A 379 -14.16 -6.68 19.61
CA ILE A 379 -12.89 -6.52 18.92
C ILE A 379 -11.74 -6.96 19.83
N ALA A 380 -10.80 -7.76 19.32
CA ALA A 380 -9.56 -8.07 20.00
C ALA A 380 -8.50 -7.02 19.67
N MET A 381 -7.88 -6.42 20.69
CA MET A 381 -6.85 -5.40 20.51
C MET A 381 -5.60 -5.75 21.31
N ALA A 382 -4.45 -5.68 20.62
CA ALA A 382 -3.13 -5.79 21.21
C ALA A 382 -2.48 -4.40 21.36
N PHE A 383 -1.85 -4.15 22.51
CA PHE A 383 -0.94 -3.03 22.71
C PHE A 383 0.49 -3.49 22.39
N THR A 384 1.09 -2.91 21.33
CA THR A 384 2.45 -3.21 20.92
C THR A 384 3.50 -2.51 21.80
N GLY A 385 3.11 -1.43 22.48
CA GLY A 385 4.04 -0.60 23.25
C GLY A 385 5.03 0.22 22.41
N ILE A 386 4.90 0.20 21.10
CA ILE A 386 5.89 0.77 20.18
C ILE A 386 5.23 1.70 19.17
N ARG A 387 5.73 2.93 19.10
CA ARG A 387 5.35 3.92 18.10
C ARG A 387 6.18 3.74 16.82
N LEU A 388 5.55 3.83 15.66
CA LEU A 388 6.14 3.63 14.34
C LEU A 388 6.17 4.91 13.49
N PHE A 389 6.39 6.07 14.08
CA PHE A 389 6.43 7.32 13.32
C PHE A 389 7.52 7.30 12.25
N HIS A 390 7.15 7.78 11.08
CA HIS A 390 7.99 7.92 9.91
C HIS A 390 7.81 9.33 9.32
N HIS A 391 8.89 10.09 9.28
CA HIS A 391 8.91 11.49 8.81
C HIS A 391 10.03 11.76 7.80
#